data_4a4356e176533d4f7257af7784c57459
#
_entry.id   4a4356e176533d4f7257af7784c57459
#
_cell.length_a   1.000
_cell.length_b   1.000
_cell.length_c   1.000
_cell.angle_alpha   90.00
_cell.angle_beta   90.00
_cell.angle_gamma   90.00
#
_symmetry.space_group_name_H-M   'P 1'
#
loop_
_entity.id
_entity.type
_entity.pdbx_description
1 polymer ?
#
loop_
_entity_poly.entity_id
_entity_poly.type
_entity_poly.pdbx_seq_one_letter_code
_entity_poly.pdbx_strand_id
1 'polypeptide(L)'
;MIINFLKELIFSQQKMTDQGNIKMEFAAQIRSDDCANAIRKSLGDVGEVEIDVGKGSVLVETALPWLEIHKRIEATGRRAVLTGFGGQSAVAMVAHGNESTGVQGVVRFCAISATSVSSSGAVVDGTIDGLSENGHYRLNIHECGDISQGCDSVGDIYDSAEISSDSSGRATIRFVNNRLDVGNLIGRSVVVAESSDSGRRLSCGIIARSAGIFENYKKICACDGVTIWDERNKSIVKEQRRDQKQSAL
;
A
#
# COMPACT_ATOMS: atom_id res chain seq x y z
N MET A 1 -16.27 -32.51 -19.21
CA MET A 1 -15.60 -32.20 -17.95
C MET A 1 -14.30 -31.39 -18.15
N ILE A 2 -13.37 -31.82 -19.00
CA ILE A 2 -12.07 -31.14 -19.30
C ILE A 2 -12.26 -29.73 -19.89
N ILE A 3 -13.23 -29.52 -20.78
CA ILE A 3 -13.49 -28.21 -21.42
C ILE A 3 -14.02 -27.17 -20.43
N ASN A 4 -14.77 -27.56 -19.40
CA ASN A 4 -15.23 -26.63 -18.37
C ASN A 4 -14.10 -26.26 -17.42
N PHE A 5 -13.21 -27.20 -17.09
CA PHE A 5 -12.03 -26.93 -16.27
C PHE A 5 -11.04 -25.98 -16.96
N LEU A 6 -10.80 -26.16 -18.27
CA LEU A 6 -9.99 -25.22 -19.07
C LEU A 6 -10.64 -23.84 -19.19
N LYS A 7 -11.97 -23.75 -19.31
CA LYS A 7 -12.69 -22.47 -19.31
C LYS A 7 -12.59 -21.76 -17.95
N GLU A 8 -12.69 -22.48 -16.86
CA GLU A 8 -12.51 -21.89 -15.52
C GLU A 8 -11.06 -21.46 -15.27
N LEU A 9 -10.07 -22.23 -15.75
CA LEU A 9 -8.67 -21.83 -15.67
C LEU A 9 -8.37 -20.57 -16.52
N ILE A 10 -8.88 -20.54 -17.74
CA ILE A 10 -8.74 -19.37 -18.63
C ILE A 10 -9.48 -18.18 -18.05
N PHE A 11 -10.67 -18.36 -17.47
CA PHE A 11 -11.44 -17.30 -16.83
C PHE A 11 -10.79 -16.81 -15.55
N SER A 12 -10.14 -17.70 -14.76
CA SER A 12 -9.37 -17.32 -13.58
C SER A 12 -8.07 -16.59 -13.95
N GLN A 13 -7.37 -17.02 -15.01
CA GLN A 13 -6.21 -16.29 -15.53
C GLN A 13 -6.61 -14.94 -16.14
N GLN A 14 -7.72 -14.87 -16.86
CA GLN A 14 -8.24 -13.62 -17.43
C GLN A 14 -8.71 -12.64 -16.35
N LYS A 15 -9.24 -13.14 -15.24
CA LYS A 15 -9.58 -12.34 -14.06
C LYS A 15 -8.35 -11.80 -13.33
N MET A 16 -7.20 -12.47 -13.40
CA MET A 16 -5.92 -11.98 -12.88
C MET A 16 -5.30 -10.89 -13.76
N THR A 17 -5.51 -10.92 -15.08
CA THR A 17 -4.99 -9.89 -16.00
C THR A 17 -5.76 -8.57 -15.93
N ASP A 18 -6.95 -8.56 -15.33
CA ASP A 18 -7.79 -7.36 -15.18
C ASP A 18 -7.50 -6.58 -13.88
N GLN A 19 -6.52 -7.04 -13.06
CA GLN A 19 -6.16 -6.42 -11.77
C GLN A 19 -5.22 -5.22 -11.88
N GLY A 20 -4.95 -4.69 -13.06
CA GLY A 20 -4.10 -3.52 -13.28
C GLY A 20 -2.66 -3.73 -12.81
N ASN A 21 -1.73 -3.86 -13.75
CA ASN A 21 -0.31 -3.89 -13.44
C ASN A 21 0.16 -2.52 -12.96
N ILE A 22 0.97 -2.50 -11.91
CA ILE A 22 1.66 -1.30 -11.43
C ILE A 22 3.14 -1.59 -11.27
N LYS A 23 3.96 -0.56 -11.48
CA LYS A 23 5.39 -0.62 -11.16
C LYS A 23 5.61 -0.24 -9.71
N MET A 24 6.44 -1.03 -9.02
CA MET A 24 6.83 -0.82 -7.62
C MET A 24 8.33 -0.87 -7.50
N GLU A 25 8.90 0.08 -6.76
CA GLU A 25 10.32 0.09 -6.43
C GLU A 25 10.53 -0.28 -4.96
N PHE A 26 11.46 -1.20 -4.73
CA PHE A 26 11.91 -1.57 -3.40
C PHE A 26 13.39 -1.27 -3.24
N ALA A 27 13.78 -0.61 -2.16
CA ALA A 27 15.14 -0.69 -1.68
C ALA A 27 15.34 -2.07 -1.03
N ALA A 28 16.38 -2.81 -1.43
CA ALA A 28 16.70 -4.12 -0.89
C ALA A 28 18.17 -4.18 -0.48
N GLN A 29 18.46 -4.94 0.58
CA GLN A 29 19.86 -5.15 1.02
C GLN A 29 20.57 -6.15 0.10
N ILE A 30 21.00 -5.68 -1.06
CA ILE A 30 21.74 -6.45 -2.07
C ILE A 30 23.21 -6.12 -1.93
N ARG A 31 24.07 -7.14 -1.77
CA ARG A 31 25.51 -6.98 -1.58
C ARG A 31 26.33 -7.68 -2.67
N SER A 32 25.70 -8.54 -3.47
CA SER A 32 26.35 -9.32 -4.53
C SER A 32 25.33 -9.77 -5.58
N ASP A 33 25.82 -10.26 -6.70
CA ASP A 33 25.00 -10.88 -7.75
C ASP A 33 24.25 -12.11 -7.25
N ASP A 34 24.79 -12.88 -6.31
CA ASP A 34 24.10 -14.01 -5.68
C ASP A 34 22.85 -13.55 -4.93
N CYS A 35 22.92 -12.38 -4.27
CA CYS A 35 21.75 -11.78 -3.64
C CYS A 35 20.70 -11.42 -4.68
N ALA A 36 21.10 -10.79 -5.78
CA ALA A 36 20.20 -10.43 -6.87
C ALA A 36 19.56 -11.66 -7.52
N ASN A 37 20.35 -12.72 -7.76
CA ASN A 37 19.88 -13.97 -8.34
C ASN A 37 18.87 -14.68 -7.42
N ALA A 38 19.08 -14.67 -6.11
CA ALA A 38 18.13 -15.23 -5.15
C ALA A 38 16.80 -14.46 -5.16
N ILE A 39 16.82 -13.12 -5.22
CA ILE A 39 15.62 -12.29 -5.34
C ILE A 39 14.93 -12.56 -6.69
N ARG A 40 15.70 -12.57 -7.81
CA ARG A 40 15.14 -12.85 -9.14
C ARG A 40 14.44 -14.20 -9.19
N LYS A 41 15.03 -15.24 -8.57
CA LYS A 41 14.42 -16.57 -8.47
C LYS A 41 13.13 -16.56 -7.65
N SER A 42 13.08 -15.82 -6.55
CA SER A 42 11.91 -15.70 -5.68
C SER A 42 10.76 -14.92 -6.35
N LEU A 43 11.07 -14.05 -7.32
CA LEU A 43 10.13 -13.22 -8.05
C LEU A 43 9.88 -13.69 -9.49
N GLY A 44 10.38 -14.86 -9.89
CA GLY A 44 10.39 -15.29 -11.30
C GLY A 44 9.02 -15.50 -11.96
N ASP A 45 7.96 -15.58 -11.15
CA ASP A 45 6.57 -15.80 -11.58
C ASP A 45 5.65 -14.58 -11.39
N VAL A 46 6.19 -13.43 -10.95
CA VAL A 46 5.35 -12.30 -10.52
C VAL A 46 5.15 -11.21 -11.59
N GLY A 47 5.94 -11.22 -12.66
CA GLY A 47 5.92 -10.20 -13.71
C GLY A 47 7.33 -9.75 -14.13
N GLU A 48 7.46 -8.52 -14.63
CA GLU A 48 8.78 -7.97 -15.00
C GLU A 48 9.56 -7.56 -13.76
N VAL A 49 10.83 -7.99 -13.69
CA VAL A 49 11.71 -7.72 -12.54
C VAL A 49 13.05 -7.21 -13.02
N GLU A 50 13.40 -5.99 -12.63
CA GLU A 50 14.71 -5.37 -12.82
C GLU A 50 15.41 -5.22 -11.47
N ILE A 51 16.69 -5.58 -11.39
CA ILE A 51 17.48 -5.48 -10.14
C ILE A 51 18.77 -4.74 -10.43
N ASP A 52 18.97 -3.63 -9.73
CA ASP A 52 20.22 -2.86 -9.73
C ASP A 52 20.99 -3.14 -8.44
N VAL A 53 22.06 -3.92 -8.56
CA VAL A 53 22.92 -4.31 -7.42
C VAL A 53 23.64 -3.10 -6.83
N GLY A 54 24.10 -2.17 -7.69
CA GLY A 54 24.85 -0.99 -7.27
C GLY A 54 24.01 -0.02 -6.44
N LYS A 55 22.74 0.16 -6.81
CA LYS A 55 21.79 0.99 -6.06
C LYS A 55 21.09 0.24 -4.93
N GLY A 56 21.08 -1.09 -4.97
CA GLY A 56 20.30 -1.92 -4.06
C GLY A 56 18.80 -1.73 -4.30
N SER A 57 18.37 -1.58 -5.56
CA SER A 57 16.96 -1.41 -5.91
C SER A 57 16.41 -2.61 -6.67
N VAL A 58 15.15 -2.91 -6.43
CA VAL A 58 14.36 -3.93 -7.13
C VAL A 58 13.11 -3.26 -7.66
N LEU A 59 12.97 -3.23 -8.99
CA LEU A 59 11.79 -2.73 -9.69
C LEU A 59 10.95 -3.92 -10.15
N VAL A 60 9.67 -3.92 -9.84
CA VAL A 60 8.74 -5.00 -10.17
C VAL A 60 7.49 -4.40 -10.82
N GLU A 61 7.11 -4.91 -12.00
CA GLU A 61 5.82 -4.61 -12.61
C GLU A 61 4.90 -5.82 -12.51
N THR A 62 3.80 -5.69 -11.76
CA THR A 62 2.93 -6.82 -11.42
C THR A 62 1.52 -6.40 -11.03
N ALA A 63 0.59 -7.35 -11.14
CA ALA A 63 -0.76 -7.25 -10.58
C ALA A 63 -0.83 -7.68 -9.09
N LEU A 64 0.23 -8.27 -8.52
CA LEU A 64 0.23 -8.73 -7.13
C LEU A 64 0.31 -7.56 -6.13
N PRO A 65 -0.24 -7.71 -4.92
CA PRO A 65 -0.10 -6.72 -3.85
C PRO A 65 1.36 -6.46 -3.48
N TRP A 66 1.69 -5.21 -3.14
CA TRP A 66 3.05 -4.85 -2.69
C TRP A 66 3.54 -5.72 -1.53
N LEU A 67 2.65 -6.10 -0.61
CA LEU A 67 2.98 -6.92 0.55
C LEU A 67 3.44 -8.32 0.16
N GLU A 68 2.89 -8.90 -0.89
CA GLU A 68 3.30 -10.20 -1.41
C GLU A 68 4.71 -10.13 -2.00
N ILE A 69 5.00 -9.10 -2.80
CA ILE A 69 6.34 -8.87 -3.34
C ILE A 69 7.35 -8.66 -2.22
N HIS A 70 7.00 -7.83 -1.24
CA HIS A 70 7.82 -7.57 -0.07
C HIS A 70 8.17 -8.87 0.69
N LYS A 71 7.16 -9.71 0.99
CA LYS A 71 7.36 -11.01 1.66
C LYS A 71 8.28 -11.93 0.86
N ARG A 72 8.13 -11.99 -0.46
CA ARG A 72 8.98 -12.83 -1.32
C ARG A 72 10.43 -12.36 -1.34
N ILE A 73 10.68 -11.05 -1.37
CA ILE A 73 12.04 -10.52 -1.27
C ILE A 73 12.63 -10.87 0.10
N GLU A 74 11.89 -10.68 1.19
CA GLU A 74 12.37 -10.95 2.53
C GLU A 74 12.56 -12.44 2.84
N ALA A 75 11.79 -13.33 2.21
CA ALA A 75 11.99 -14.78 2.29
C ALA A 75 13.37 -15.23 1.77
N THR A 76 14.05 -14.40 0.98
CA THR A 76 15.46 -14.62 0.58
C THR A 76 16.47 -14.28 1.67
N GLY A 77 16.04 -13.83 2.85
CA GLY A 77 16.88 -13.39 3.97
C GLY A 77 17.38 -11.95 3.84
N ARG A 78 16.82 -11.13 2.94
CA ARG A 78 17.23 -9.74 2.69
C ARG A 78 16.11 -8.79 3.08
N ARG A 79 16.49 -7.71 3.79
CA ARG A 79 15.50 -6.66 4.11
C ARG A 79 15.08 -5.93 2.86
N ALA A 80 13.80 -5.60 2.77
CA ALA A 80 13.24 -4.79 1.70
C ALA A 80 12.34 -3.67 2.27
N VAL A 81 12.30 -2.54 1.57
CA VAL A 81 11.41 -1.41 1.88
C VAL A 81 10.85 -0.89 0.56
N LEU A 82 9.53 -0.74 0.49
CA LEU A 82 8.87 -0.12 -0.65
C LEU A 82 9.22 1.39 -0.67
N THR A 83 9.79 1.86 -1.77
CA THR A 83 10.29 3.25 -1.90
C THR A 83 9.49 4.10 -2.87
N GLY A 84 8.82 3.51 -3.87
CA GLY A 84 8.07 4.28 -4.85
C GLY A 84 7.15 3.43 -5.72
N PHE A 85 6.27 4.14 -6.45
CA PHE A 85 5.38 3.56 -7.45
C PHE A 85 5.56 4.25 -8.80
N GLY A 86 5.35 3.50 -9.89
CA GLY A 86 5.34 4.05 -11.23
C GLY A 86 4.09 4.86 -11.51
N GLY A 87 4.23 5.90 -12.38
CA GLY A 87 3.12 6.74 -12.74
C GLY A 87 2.68 7.71 -11.65
N GLN A 88 1.46 8.26 -11.78
CA GLN A 88 0.86 9.06 -10.72
C GLN A 88 0.50 8.19 -9.53
N SER A 89 0.95 8.57 -8.35
CA SER A 89 0.65 7.84 -7.13
C SER A 89 0.38 8.77 -5.96
N ALA A 90 -0.51 8.31 -5.07
CA ALA A 90 -0.89 9.00 -3.85
C ALA A 90 -0.93 8.02 -2.69
N VAL A 91 -0.81 8.53 -1.47
CA VAL A 91 -0.80 7.72 -0.24
C VAL A 91 -1.59 8.42 0.85
N ALA A 92 -2.35 7.65 1.61
CA ALA A 92 -2.98 8.08 2.84
C ALA A 92 -2.44 7.24 4.01
N MET A 93 -1.92 7.91 5.04
CA MET A 93 -1.63 7.29 6.32
C MET A 93 -2.87 7.42 7.20
N VAL A 94 -3.58 6.32 7.39
CA VAL A 94 -4.78 6.22 8.21
C VAL A 94 -4.36 6.02 9.65
N ALA A 95 -4.38 7.09 10.44
CA ALA A 95 -3.91 7.07 11.83
C ALA A 95 -4.49 8.22 12.69
N HIS A 96 -5.54 8.90 12.21
CA HIS A 96 -6.25 9.93 12.97
C HIS A 96 -7.59 9.40 13.48
N GLY A 97 -8.04 9.88 14.63
CA GLY A 97 -9.29 9.45 15.25
C GLY A 97 -9.26 8.01 15.77
N ASN A 98 -8.08 7.42 15.86
CA ASN A 98 -7.89 6.03 16.27
C ASN A 98 -7.55 5.83 17.75
N GLU A 99 -7.55 6.88 18.57
CA GLU A 99 -7.13 6.83 19.98
C GLU A 99 -7.93 5.80 20.78
N SER A 100 -9.21 5.60 20.42
CA SER A 100 -10.08 4.61 21.05
C SER A 100 -10.18 3.28 20.31
N THR A 101 -9.74 3.21 19.05
CA THR A 101 -9.91 2.04 18.18
C THR A 101 -8.62 1.29 17.91
N GLY A 102 -7.46 1.99 17.95
CA GLY A 102 -6.17 1.43 17.56
C GLY A 102 -6.05 1.11 16.06
N VAL A 103 -7.05 1.44 15.25
CA VAL A 103 -7.07 1.17 13.80
C VAL A 103 -6.09 2.08 13.08
N GLN A 104 -5.15 1.50 12.34
CA GLN A 104 -4.13 2.25 11.61
C GLN A 104 -3.71 1.52 10.34
N GLY A 105 -3.16 2.25 9.39
CA GLY A 105 -2.66 1.63 8.18
C GLY A 105 -2.19 2.61 7.12
N VAL A 106 -1.90 2.07 5.96
CA VAL A 106 -1.48 2.83 4.79
C VAL A 106 -2.26 2.37 3.58
N VAL A 107 -2.91 3.31 2.90
CA VAL A 107 -3.61 3.08 1.64
C VAL A 107 -2.92 3.86 0.54
N ARG A 108 -2.64 3.21 -0.58
CA ARG A 108 -1.96 3.76 -1.74
C ARG A 108 -2.89 3.72 -2.94
N PHE A 109 -2.78 4.73 -3.77
CA PHE A 109 -3.50 4.87 -5.02
C PHE A 109 -2.49 5.03 -6.13
N CYS A 110 -2.49 4.11 -7.09
CA CYS A 110 -1.53 4.10 -8.17
C CYS A 110 -2.29 4.11 -9.50
N ALA A 111 -2.00 5.07 -10.37
CA ALA A 111 -2.57 5.10 -11.70
C ALA A 111 -2.17 3.82 -12.45
N ILE A 112 -3.13 3.21 -13.14
CA ILE A 112 -2.87 2.03 -13.96
C ILE A 112 -1.95 2.46 -15.10
N SER A 113 -0.87 1.70 -15.32
CA SER A 113 0.02 1.94 -16.47
C SER A 113 -0.77 1.79 -17.75
N ALA A 114 -0.98 2.90 -18.46
CA ALA A 114 -1.71 2.90 -19.71
C ALA A 114 -0.87 2.19 -20.80
N THR A 115 -1.11 0.92 -21.02
CA THR A 115 -0.67 0.23 -22.24
C THR A 115 -1.63 0.48 -23.42
N SER A 116 -2.76 1.14 -23.16
CA SER A 116 -3.75 1.57 -24.17
C SER A 116 -4.35 2.93 -23.82
N VAL A 117 -4.68 3.71 -24.83
CA VAL A 117 -5.13 5.12 -24.80
C VAL A 117 -6.43 5.38 -24.01
N SER A 118 -7.04 4.37 -23.37
CA SER A 118 -8.37 4.47 -22.75
C SER A 118 -8.47 3.94 -21.31
N SER A 119 -7.39 3.56 -20.63
CA SER A 119 -7.51 3.09 -19.25
C SER A 119 -7.26 4.21 -18.23
N SER A 120 -8.29 5.02 -17.96
CA SER A 120 -8.35 5.79 -16.72
C SER A 120 -8.71 4.83 -15.58
N GLY A 121 -8.07 5.00 -14.42
CA GLY A 121 -8.36 4.21 -13.23
C GLY A 121 -7.17 4.14 -12.30
N ALA A 122 -7.44 3.69 -11.10
CA ALA A 122 -6.41 3.52 -10.08
C ALA A 122 -6.47 2.11 -9.46
N VAL A 123 -5.31 1.57 -9.18
CA VAL A 123 -5.15 0.46 -8.25
C VAL A 123 -5.14 1.03 -6.84
N VAL A 124 -6.00 0.52 -5.99
CA VAL A 124 -6.00 0.78 -4.55
C VAL A 124 -5.29 -0.40 -3.87
N ASP A 125 -4.21 -0.12 -3.15
CA ASP A 125 -3.36 -1.12 -2.50
C ASP A 125 -3.01 -0.65 -1.08
N GLY A 126 -3.06 -1.54 -0.10
CA GLY A 126 -2.74 -1.14 1.25
C GLY A 126 -2.94 -2.22 2.31
N THR A 127 -2.70 -1.82 3.54
CA THR A 127 -2.96 -2.64 4.74
C THR A 127 -3.52 -1.78 5.85
N ILE A 128 -4.53 -2.29 6.55
CA ILE A 128 -5.10 -1.69 7.76
C ILE A 128 -5.00 -2.73 8.87
N ASP A 129 -4.47 -2.32 10.00
CA ASP A 129 -4.29 -3.12 11.22
C ASP A 129 -5.19 -2.61 12.34
N GLY A 130 -5.41 -3.43 13.37
CA GLY A 130 -6.20 -3.07 14.56
C GLY A 130 -7.71 -3.22 14.37
N LEU A 131 -8.15 -3.89 13.32
CA LEU A 131 -9.55 -4.24 13.11
C LEU A 131 -9.95 -5.46 13.95
N SER A 132 -11.25 -5.69 14.14
CA SER A 132 -11.74 -6.94 14.73
C SER A 132 -11.46 -8.10 13.79
N GLU A 133 -11.22 -9.30 14.36
CA GLU A 133 -10.98 -10.51 13.58
C GLU A 133 -12.17 -10.84 12.67
N ASN A 134 -11.89 -11.16 11.41
CA ASN A 134 -12.88 -11.55 10.39
C ASN A 134 -14.04 -10.55 10.25
N GLY A 135 -13.78 -9.26 10.50
CA GLY A 135 -14.78 -8.19 10.42
C GLY A 135 -14.97 -7.64 9.01
N HIS A 136 -16.11 -6.98 8.77
CA HIS A 136 -16.44 -6.28 7.53
C HIS A 136 -16.46 -4.78 7.77
N TYR A 137 -15.81 -4.04 6.87
CA TYR A 137 -15.60 -2.60 6.98
C TYR A 137 -15.78 -1.93 5.62
N ARG A 138 -15.87 -0.60 5.65
CA ARG A 138 -15.83 0.25 4.45
C ARG A 138 -14.57 1.08 4.44
N LEU A 139 -13.94 1.12 3.29
CA LEU A 139 -12.89 2.06 2.95
C LEU A 139 -13.53 3.17 2.13
N ASN A 140 -13.78 4.30 2.76
CA ASN A 140 -14.41 5.44 2.12
C ASN A 140 -13.37 6.47 1.72
N ILE A 141 -13.51 7.05 0.53
CA ILE A 141 -12.84 8.28 0.12
C ILE A 141 -13.83 9.41 0.33
N HIS A 142 -13.44 10.45 1.06
CA HIS A 142 -14.27 11.62 1.34
C HIS A 142 -13.80 12.84 0.56
N GLU A 143 -14.68 13.81 0.37
CA GLU A 143 -14.43 14.99 -0.46
C GLU A 143 -13.32 15.89 0.07
N CYS A 144 -13.22 16.03 1.41
CA CYS A 144 -12.30 16.96 2.04
C CYS A 144 -11.17 16.21 2.78
N GLY A 145 -9.96 16.78 2.75
CA GLY A 145 -8.83 16.37 3.59
C GLY A 145 -8.80 17.11 4.94
N ASP A 146 -9.90 17.69 5.36
CA ASP A 146 -10.01 18.33 6.67
C ASP A 146 -10.17 17.26 7.77
N ILE A 147 -9.20 17.18 8.65
CA ILE A 147 -9.17 16.29 9.82
C ILE A 147 -9.08 17.09 11.13
N SER A 148 -9.47 18.36 11.10
CA SER A 148 -9.40 19.25 12.28
C SER A 148 -10.31 18.82 13.44
N GLN A 149 -11.39 18.10 13.12
CA GLN A 149 -12.31 17.49 14.08
C GLN A 149 -12.25 15.94 14.00
N GLY A 150 -11.05 15.41 13.86
CA GLY A 150 -10.85 13.97 13.63
C GLY A 150 -11.40 13.53 12.28
N CYS A 151 -12.14 12.43 12.25
CA CYS A 151 -12.74 11.92 11.01
C CYS A 151 -14.12 12.52 10.69
N ASP A 152 -14.61 13.50 11.44
CA ASP A 152 -15.97 14.04 11.27
C ASP A 152 -16.03 15.24 10.30
N SER A 153 -14.90 15.94 10.08
CA SER A 153 -14.80 17.12 9.20
C SER A 153 -14.47 16.83 7.73
N VAL A 154 -14.38 15.56 7.34
CA VAL A 154 -13.92 15.13 6.00
C VAL A 154 -14.94 15.32 4.86
N GLY A 155 -16.14 15.81 5.15
CA GLY A 155 -17.21 16.02 4.15
C GLY A 155 -17.94 14.73 3.76
N ASP A 156 -18.60 14.76 2.60
CA ASP A 156 -19.40 13.65 2.09
C ASP A 156 -18.53 12.54 1.47
N ILE A 157 -19.14 11.37 1.27
CA ILE A 157 -18.46 10.23 0.63
C ILE A 157 -18.35 10.48 -0.87
N TYR A 158 -17.13 10.52 -1.38
CA TYR A 158 -16.80 10.60 -2.80
C TYR A 158 -16.84 9.23 -3.49
N ASP A 159 -16.24 8.21 -2.85
CA ASP A 159 -16.25 6.81 -3.31
C ASP A 159 -16.13 5.86 -2.12
N SER A 160 -16.57 4.61 -2.28
CA SER A 160 -16.58 3.61 -1.22
C SER A 160 -16.30 2.22 -1.73
N ALA A 161 -15.54 1.44 -0.96
CA ALA A 161 -15.28 0.04 -1.21
C ALA A 161 -15.43 -0.78 0.07
N GLU A 162 -15.86 -2.03 -0.05
CA GLU A 162 -15.89 -2.97 1.06
C GLU A 162 -14.52 -3.62 1.25
N ILE A 163 -14.12 -3.76 2.50
CA ILE A 163 -12.90 -4.45 2.91
C ILE A 163 -13.22 -5.40 4.06
N SER A 164 -12.42 -6.45 4.21
CA SER A 164 -12.53 -7.40 5.31
C SER A 164 -11.18 -7.64 5.96
N SER A 165 -11.20 -7.86 7.26
CA SER A 165 -10.02 -8.27 8.03
C SER A 165 -9.91 -9.79 8.11
N ASP A 166 -8.70 -10.28 8.26
CA ASP A 166 -8.39 -11.67 8.54
C ASP A 166 -8.50 -12.01 10.05
N SER A 167 -8.11 -13.22 10.42
CA SER A 167 -8.08 -13.69 11.81
C SER A 167 -7.06 -12.97 12.70
N SER A 168 -6.18 -12.14 12.15
CA SER A 168 -5.25 -11.31 12.91
C SER A 168 -5.73 -9.86 13.08
N GLY A 169 -6.91 -9.52 12.56
CA GLY A 169 -7.43 -8.15 12.55
C GLY A 169 -6.76 -7.26 11.50
N ARG A 170 -6.13 -7.84 10.47
CA ARG A 170 -5.52 -7.12 9.37
C ARG A 170 -6.37 -7.21 8.10
N ALA A 171 -6.66 -6.07 7.47
CA ALA A 171 -7.19 -6.02 6.12
C ALA A 171 -6.06 -5.78 5.12
N THR A 172 -5.94 -6.67 4.13
CA THR A 172 -5.06 -6.48 2.97
C THR A 172 -5.92 -6.04 1.79
N ILE A 173 -5.62 -4.87 1.27
CA ILE A 173 -6.41 -4.17 0.25
C ILE A 173 -5.70 -4.29 -1.09
N ARG A 174 -6.42 -4.79 -2.10
CA ARG A 174 -5.98 -4.74 -3.50
C ARG A 174 -7.18 -4.85 -4.42
N PHE A 175 -7.51 -3.78 -5.11
CA PHE A 175 -8.53 -3.77 -6.15
C PHE A 175 -8.29 -2.65 -7.16
N VAL A 176 -8.92 -2.79 -8.34
CA VAL A 176 -8.94 -1.76 -9.38
C VAL A 176 -10.24 -0.98 -9.28
N ASN A 177 -10.16 0.34 -9.38
CA ASN A 177 -11.32 1.20 -9.52
C ASN A 177 -11.13 2.13 -10.73
N ASN A 178 -11.87 1.85 -11.80
CA ASN A 178 -11.77 2.57 -13.07
C ASN A 178 -12.40 3.97 -13.05
N ARG A 179 -13.05 4.36 -11.94
CA ARG A 179 -13.63 5.70 -11.76
C ARG A 179 -12.67 6.68 -11.08
N LEU A 180 -11.62 6.16 -10.43
CA LEU A 180 -10.69 6.98 -9.68
C LEU A 180 -9.61 7.57 -10.61
N ASP A 181 -9.41 8.86 -10.50
CA ASP A 181 -8.24 9.57 -11.05
C ASP A 181 -7.37 9.99 -9.88
N VAL A 182 -6.12 9.50 -9.84
CA VAL A 182 -5.19 9.74 -8.73
C VAL A 182 -4.93 11.23 -8.51
N GLY A 183 -4.90 12.03 -9.59
CA GLY A 183 -4.74 13.48 -9.49
C GLY A 183 -5.86 14.14 -8.69
N ASN A 184 -7.09 13.68 -8.88
CA ASN A 184 -8.28 14.19 -8.19
C ASN A 184 -8.45 13.66 -6.76
N LEU A 185 -7.65 12.67 -6.35
CA LEU A 185 -7.68 12.15 -4.98
C LEU A 185 -6.83 12.96 -4.01
N ILE A 186 -5.80 13.65 -4.50
CA ILE A 186 -4.88 14.42 -3.66
C ILE A 186 -5.65 15.57 -2.97
N GLY A 187 -5.50 15.66 -1.65
CA GLY A 187 -6.22 16.64 -0.84
C GLY A 187 -7.58 16.15 -0.31
N ARG A 188 -8.06 14.99 -0.72
CA ARG A 188 -9.19 14.26 -0.12
C ARG A 188 -8.71 13.46 1.09
N SER A 189 -9.61 12.70 1.71
CA SER A 189 -9.27 11.81 2.82
C SER A 189 -9.75 10.39 2.59
N VAL A 190 -9.10 9.46 3.26
CA VAL A 190 -9.53 8.06 3.42
C VAL A 190 -10.07 7.90 4.84
N VAL A 191 -11.20 7.23 4.97
CA VAL A 191 -11.81 6.85 6.25
C VAL A 191 -12.07 5.36 6.26
N VAL A 192 -11.65 4.69 7.31
CA VAL A 192 -12.07 3.32 7.63
C VAL A 192 -13.27 3.40 8.55
N ALA A 193 -14.38 2.77 8.16
CA ALA A 193 -15.63 2.78 8.90
C ALA A 193 -16.20 1.37 9.04
N GLU A 194 -17.02 1.15 10.06
CA GLU A 194 -17.81 -0.07 10.21
C GLU A 194 -18.83 -0.21 9.09
N SER A 195 -19.09 -1.43 8.63
CA SER A 195 -20.13 -1.71 7.63
C SER A 195 -21.55 -1.73 8.22
N SER A 196 -21.70 -1.38 9.51
CA SER A 196 -23.00 -1.25 10.18
C SER A 196 -23.77 -0.01 9.71
N ASP A 197 -25.08 0.03 9.99
CA ASP A 197 -25.94 1.18 9.66
C ASP A 197 -25.48 2.49 10.33
N SER A 198 -24.79 2.41 11.48
CA SER A 198 -24.20 3.55 12.16
C SER A 198 -23.03 4.17 11.39
N GLY A 199 -22.35 3.36 10.54
CA GLY A 199 -21.19 3.80 9.76
C GLY A 199 -20.08 4.41 10.61
N ARG A 200 -19.88 3.94 11.86
CA ARG A 200 -18.89 4.49 12.80
C ARG A 200 -17.54 4.60 12.13
N ARG A 201 -16.97 5.79 12.11
CA ARG A 201 -15.65 6.08 11.58
C ARG A 201 -14.59 5.65 12.60
N LEU A 202 -13.67 4.79 12.19
CA LEU A 202 -12.67 4.18 13.07
C LEU A 202 -11.33 4.90 13.03
N SER A 203 -10.92 5.31 11.84
CA SER A 203 -9.67 6.03 11.61
C SER A 203 -9.69 6.69 10.24
N CYS A 204 -8.92 7.75 10.07
CA CYS A 204 -8.81 8.48 8.80
C CYS A 204 -7.42 9.03 8.53
N GLY A 205 -7.22 9.52 7.30
CA GLY A 205 -5.99 10.17 6.89
C GLY A 205 -6.14 10.93 5.59
N ILE A 206 -5.34 11.98 5.40
CA ILE A 206 -5.36 12.80 4.19
C ILE A 206 -4.59 12.07 3.08
N ILE A 207 -5.12 12.13 1.87
CA ILE A 207 -4.48 11.61 0.67
C ILE A 207 -3.46 12.64 0.17
N ALA A 208 -2.19 12.28 0.24
CA ALA A 208 -1.08 13.09 -0.21
C ALA A 208 -0.41 12.47 -1.44
N ARG A 209 0.33 13.28 -2.21
CA ARG A 209 1.16 12.77 -3.29
C ARG A 209 2.22 11.80 -2.74
N SER A 210 2.40 10.66 -3.38
CA SER A 210 3.45 9.69 -3.07
C SER A 210 4.71 9.93 -3.90
N ALA A 211 5.85 9.41 -3.45
CA ALA A 211 7.07 9.37 -4.24
C ALA A 211 6.91 8.44 -5.44
N GLY A 212 7.41 8.88 -6.59
CA GLY A 212 7.54 8.07 -7.79
C GLY A 212 8.74 7.12 -7.71
N ILE A 213 8.90 6.30 -8.76
CA ILE A 213 10.06 5.44 -8.94
C ILE A 213 11.29 6.36 -9.07
N PHE A 214 12.38 5.98 -8.37
CA PHE A 214 13.64 6.75 -8.31
C PHE A 214 13.53 8.15 -7.71
N GLU A 215 12.43 8.50 -7.05
CA GLU A 215 12.29 9.80 -6.36
C GLU A 215 12.65 9.73 -4.88
N ASN A 216 12.61 8.55 -4.25
CA ASN A 216 12.89 8.38 -2.83
C ASN A 216 14.27 7.76 -2.57
N TYR A 217 15.30 8.58 -2.60
CA TYR A 217 16.68 8.17 -2.31
C TYR A 217 17.04 8.18 -0.82
N LYS A 218 16.08 8.48 0.04
CA LYS A 218 16.31 8.61 1.47
C LYS A 218 16.66 7.25 2.08
N LYS A 219 17.92 7.08 2.45
CA LYS A 219 18.40 5.90 3.19
C LYS A 219 18.49 6.14 4.70
N ILE A 220 18.59 7.41 5.12
CA ILE A 220 18.72 7.84 6.52
C ILE A 220 17.85 9.09 6.71
N CYS A 221 17.09 9.14 7.81
CA CYS A 221 16.34 10.35 8.16
C CYS A 221 17.29 11.47 8.61
N ALA A 222 17.19 12.63 7.96
CA ALA A 222 18.01 13.79 8.33
C ALA A 222 17.66 14.40 9.69
N CYS A 223 16.48 14.08 10.23
CA CYS A 223 15.98 14.64 11.50
C CYS A 223 16.42 13.85 12.73
N ASP A 224 16.53 12.54 12.64
CA ASP A 224 16.79 11.64 13.77
C ASP A 224 17.84 10.57 13.49
N GLY A 225 18.43 10.55 12.28
CA GLY A 225 19.45 9.59 11.87
C GLY A 225 18.96 8.15 11.69
N VAL A 226 17.65 7.91 11.79
CA VAL A 226 17.08 6.56 11.64
C VAL A 226 17.18 6.11 10.19
N THR A 227 17.69 4.90 9.97
CA THR A 227 17.76 4.31 8.61
C THR A 227 16.39 3.82 8.18
N ILE A 228 16.16 3.71 6.84
CA ILE A 228 14.93 3.12 6.30
C ILE A 228 14.73 1.67 6.79
N TRP A 229 15.81 0.98 7.13
CA TRP A 229 15.81 -0.39 7.64
C TRP A 229 15.32 -0.49 9.08
N ASP A 230 15.58 0.53 9.88
CA ASP A 230 15.14 0.62 11.27
C ASP A 230 13.72 1.19 11.35
N GLU A 231 13.41 2.19 10.50
CA GLU A 231 12.09 2.83 10.44
C GLU A 231 10.99 1.84 10.04
N ARG A 232 11.27 0.88 9.16
CA ARG A 232 10.30 -0.15 8.75
C ARG A 232 9.77 -1.01 9.90
N ASN A 233 10.57 -1.19 10.95
CA ASN A 233 10.21 -2.01 12.11
C ASN A 233 9.52 -1.22 13.22
N LYS A 234 9.44 0.11 13.07
CA LYS A 234 8.78 0.97 14.05
C LYS A 234 7.32 1.15 13.68
N SER A 235 6.45 1.01 14.68
CA SER A 235 5.04 1.36 14.53
C SER A 235 4.92 2.83 14.09
N ILE A 236 3.91 3.13 13.24
CA ILE A 236 3.57 4.49 12.79
C ILE A 236 3.06 5.35 13.96
N VAL A 237 2.74 4.75 15.10
CA VAL A 237 2.18 5.40 16.30
C VAL A 237 3.16 6.41 16.86
N LYS A 238 2.74 7.66 16.90
CA LYS A 238 3.53 8.86 17.27
C LYS A 238 4.17 8.83 18.66
N GLU A 239 3.64 8.08 19.62
CA GLU A 239 4.11 8.08 21.01
C GLU A 239 5.50 7.47 21.18
N GLN A 240 5.79 6.38 20.49
CA GLN A 240 7.11 5.72 20.59
C GLN A 240 8.27 6.51 19.99
N ARG A 241 8.02 7.49 19.10
CA ARG A 241 9.07 8.35 18.53
C ARG A 241 9.46 9.52 19.46
N ARG A 242 8.57 9.95 20.37
CA ARG A 242 8.83 11.06 21.30
C ARG A 242 9.61 10.62 22.53
N ASP A 243 9.31 9.43 23.05
CA ASP A 243 9.92 8.92 24.29
C ASP A 243 11.42 8.57 24.14
N GLN A 244 11.87 8.22 22.91
CA GLN A 244 13.30 7.98 22.65
C GLN A 244 14.16 9.26 22.60
N LYS A 245 13.58 10.45 22.41
CA LYS A 245 14.32 11.72 22.46
C LYS A 245 14.59 12.20 23.88
N GLN A 246 13.78 11.79 24.85
CA GLN A 246 13.96 12.17 26.25
C GLN A 246 14.98 11.31 27.01
N SER A 247 15.29 10.11 26.49
CA SER A 247 16.31 9.22 27.11
C SER A 247 17.72 9.40 26.55
N ALA A 248 17.93 10.32 25.59
CA ALA A 248 19.22 10.57 24.93
C ALA A 248 19.80 11.97 25.26
N LEU A 249 19.24 12.67 26.27
CA LEU A 249 19.76 13.89 26.89
C LEU A 249 20.04 13.62 28.37
#